data_d00c2825ced9cadeb2bd3b009c240d8f
#
_entry.id   d00c2825ced9cadeb2bd3b009c240d8f
#
_cell.length_a   1.000
_cell.length_b   1.000
_cell.length_c   1.000
_cell.angle_alpha   90.00
_cell.angle_beta   90.00
_cell.angle_gamma   90.00
#
_symmetry.space_group_name_H-M   'P 1'
#
loop_
_entity.id
_entity.type
_entity.pdbx_description
1 polymer ?
#
loop_
_entity_poly.entity_id
_entity_poly.type
_entity_poly.pdbx_seq_one_letter_code
_entity_poly.pdbx_strand_id
1 'polypeptide(L)'
;MFDMRRLRHALALAEYRNFARAATALHITQPALSRSIQSLEDGLGVRLFDRSPRDVAPTAFGELVLRHARGLELSARDLDRELQLAKGLEIGTLNVGAGPWGAASMVGVTIGKLSRLYPRLRTRVLISPWMELPARIRSREVDLMVSDVSEVQGQEDLEITPLMAHRAFVVCRPDHPLTQQDGVGAADIFRFPLAGPHLPQHAVDTMLRHMPVAVREHVKTHGLLSITCDSSSVLKAILANSDAISIMSVFMVIKELGDGDLAMIRELDLGVQGQFGVTRLRGRSLSAPAEAFLKLLAEHDRNISAMEQSLLDAGAGSPPASRSIVRSRRRRGTTGRA
;
A
#
# COMPACT_ATOMS: atom_id res chain seq x y z
N MET A 1 20.86 -8.18 -34.52
CA MET A 1 19.66 -7.35 -34.18
C MET A 1 18.98 -8.00 -32.99
N PHE A 2 18.76 -7.26 -31.90
CA PHE A 2 18.15 -7.79 -30.70
C PHE A 2 16.67 -8.12 -30.93
N ASP A 3 16.27 -9.37 -30.64
CA ASP A 3 14.87 -9.80 -30.70
C ASP A 3 14.24 -9.64 -29.30
N MET A 4 13.26 -8.77 -29.17
CA MET A 4 12.54 -8.50 -27.91
C MET A 4 11.93 -9.77 -27.29
N ARG A 5 11.51 -10.74 -28.11
CA ARG A 5 10.97 -12.00 -27.61
C ARG A 5 12.07 -12.81 -26.90
N ARG A 6 13.29 -12.86 -27.47
CA ARG A 6 14.43 -13.58 -26.85
C ARG A 6 14.88 -12.90 -25.55
N LEU A 7 14.85 -11.57 -25.50
CA LEU A 7 15.14 -10.83 -24.27
C LEU A 7 14.11 -11.13 -23.16
N ARG A 8 12.81 -11.22 -23.50
CA ARG A 8 11.78 -11.66 -22.54
C ARG A 8 12.00 -13.09 -22.05
N HIS A 9 12.43 -13.99 -22.93
CA HIS A 9 12.78 -15.36 -22.54
C HIS A 9 13.95 -15.38 -21.56
N ALA A 10 14.97 -14.54 -21.76
CA ALA A 10 16.10 -14.40 -20.84
C ALA A 10 15.67 -13.80 -19.49
N LEU A 11 14.80 -12.79 -19.48
CA LEU A 11 14.25 -12.21 -18.25
C LEU A 11 13.48 -13.25 -17.44
N ALA A 12 12.60 -14.02 -18.08
CA ALA A 12 11.86 -15.09 -17.41
C ALA A 12 12.78 -16.19 -16.87
N LEU A 13 13.82 -16.58 -17.63
CA LEU A 13 14.78 -17.59 -17.16
C LEU A 13 15.55 -17.10 -15.92
N ALA A 14 15.94 -15.84 -15.89
CA ALA A 14 16.59 -15.23 -14.73
C ALA A 14 15.68 -15.17 -13.49
N GLU A 15 14.40 -14.92 -13.68
CA GLU A 15 13.39 -14.87 -12.61
C GLU A 15 13.13 -16.25 -12.01
N TYR A 16 12.85 -17.23 -12.86
CA TYR A 16 12.47 -18.59 -12.41
C TYR A 16 13.65 -19.50 -12.11
N ARG A 17 14.88 -19.16 -12.54
CA ARG A 17 16.12 -19.93 -12.35
C ARG A 17 16.02 -21.42 -12.74
N ASN A 18 15.05 -21.73 -13.58
CA ASN A 18 14.74 -23.08 -14.04
C ASN A 18 14.07 -23.04 -15.40
N PHE A 19 14.63 -23.75 -16.39
CA PHE A 19 14.12 -23.77 -17.76
C PHE A 19 12.68 -24.27 -17.87
N ALA A 20 12.31 -25.34 -17.13
CA ALA A 20 10.95 -25.87 -17.19
C ALA A 20 9.93 -24.90 -16.62
N ARG A 21 10.22 -24.31 -15.44
CA ARG A 21 9.34 -23.32 -14.81
C ARG A 21 9.19 -22.05 -15.66
N ALA A 22 10.30 -21.54 -16.20
CA ALA A 22 10.29 -20.38 -17.08
C ALA A 22 9.50 -20.65 -18.37
N ALA A 23 9.67 -21.84 -18.98
CA ALA A 23 8.93 -22.24 -20.17
C ALA A 23 7.41 -22.31 -19.90
N THR A 24 7.01 -22.88 -18.76
CA THR A 24 5.60 -22.92 -18.34
C THR A 24 5.04 -21.50 -18.17
N ALA A 25 5.78 -20.60 -17.52
CA ALA A 25 5.36 -19.22 -17.33
C ALA A 25 5.22 -18.43 -18.65
N LEU A 26 6.03 -18.79 -19.65
CA LEU A 26 5.99 -18.20 -21.00
C LEU A 26 5.01 -18.91 -21.95
N HIS A 27 4.32 -19.96 -21.50
CA HIS A 27 3.43 -20.79 -22.33
C HIS A 27 4.12 -21.39 -23.57
N ILE A 28 5.39 -21.82 -23.43
CA ILE A 28 6.18 -22.49 -24.47
C ILE A 28 6.79 -23.79 -23.96
N THR A 29 7.33 -24.60 -24.87
CA THR A 29 8.03 -25.80 -24.46
C THR A 29 9.46 -25.48 -23.97
N GLN A 30 9.99 -26.29 -23.04
CA GLN A 30 11.37 -26.14 -22.56
C GLN A 30 12.42 -26.19 -23.67
N PRO A 31 12.34 -27.11 -24.68
CA PRO A 31 13.27 -27.06 -25.81
C PRO A 31 13.20 -25.79 -26.65
N ALA A 32 11.99 -25.17 -26.76
CA ALA A 32 11.86 -23.91 -27.46
C ALA A 32 12.53 -22.76 -26.68
N LEU A 33 12.36 -22.71 -25.35
CA LEU A 33 13.06 -21.75 -24.50
C LEU A 33 14.59 -21.95 -24.59
N SER A 34 15.07 -23.18 -24.47
CA SER A 34 16.51 -23.46 -24.53
C SER A 34 17.13 -23.01 -25.85
N ARG A 35 16.47 -23.29 -26.99
CA ARG A 35 16.91 -22.82 -28.31
C ARG A 35 16.88 -21.29 -28.42
N SER A 36 15.90 -20.64 -27.82
CA SER A 36 15.78 -19.18 -27.81
C SER A 36 16.92 -18.51 -27.04
N ILE A 37 17.27 -19.05 -25.86
CA ILE A 37 18.42 -18.57 -25.07
C ILE A 37 19.74 -18.84 -25.82
N GLN A 38 19.94 -20.05 -26.35
CA GLN A 38 21.14 -20.38 -27.13
C GLN A 38 21.31 -19.40 -28.31
N SER A 39 20.25 -19.16 -29.09
CA SER A 39 20.31 -18.25 -30.23
C SER A 39 20.56 -16.78 -29.81
N LEU A 40 20.17 -16.39 -28.59
CA LEU A 40 20.50 -15.06 -28.03
C LEU A 40 21.99 -15.01 -27.67
N GLU A 41 22.51 -16.05 -26.98
CA GLU A 41 23.93 -16.19 -26.60
C GLU A 41 24.85 -16.24 -27.85
N ASP A 42 24.46 -17.01 -28.86
CA ASP A 42 25.20 -17.11 -30.15
C ASP A 42 25.24 -15.76 -30.88
N GLY A 43 24.09 -15.02 -30.89
CA GLY A 43 24.01 -13.71 -31.51
C GLY A 43 24.80 -12.63 -30.79
N LEU A 44 25.08 -12.80 -29.49
CA LEU A 44 25.87 -11.89 -28.66
C LEU A 44 27.34 -12.33 -28.56
N GLY A 45 27.66 -13.58 -28.90
CA GLY A 45 29.00 -14.14 -28.76
C GLY A 45 29.44 -14.39 -27.33
N VAL A 46 28.52 -14.36 -26.37
CA VAL A 46 28.79 -14.52 -24.93
C VAL A 46 27.73 -15.38 -24.26
N ARG A 47 28.10 -16.13 -23.24
CA ARG A 47 27.14 -16.84 -22.39
C ARG A 47 26.48 -15.88 -21.42
N LEU A 48 25.15 -15.98 -21.31
CA LEU A 48 24.33 -15.18 -20.39
C LEU A 48 23.99 -15.94 -19.12
N PHE A 49 24.00 -17.28 -19.16
CA PHE A 49 23.64 -18.10 -18.01
C PHE A 49 24.66 -19.22 -17.77
N ASP A 50 25.03 -19.36 -16.51
CA ASP A 50 25.69 -20.56 -15.99
C ASP A 50 24.62 -21.61 -15.70
N ARG A 51 24.83 -22.81 -16.25
CA ARG A 51 23.88 -23.93 -16.18
C ARG A 51 24.44 -25.01 -15.26
N SER A 52 23.82 -25.18 -14.10
CA SER A 52 24.07 -26.34 -13.24
C SER A 52 22.84 -27.26 -13.20
N PRO A 53 22.97 -28.52 -12.80
CA PRO A 53 21.84 -29.44 -12.72
C PRO A 53 20.72 -29.01 -11.78
N ARG A 54 20.99 -28.07 -10.86
CA ARG A 54 20.08 -27.65 -9.82
C ARG A 54 19.72 -26.17 -9.88
N ASP A 55 20.47 -25.34 -10.61
CA ASP A 55 20.28 -23.89 -10.65
C ASP A 55 20.75 -23.30 -11.98
N VAL A 56 20.10 -22.24 -12.42
CA VAL A 56 20.47 -21.44 -13.59
C VAL A 56 20.66 -19.99 -13.10
N ALA A 57 21.90 -19.54 -13.12
CA ALA A 57 22.27 -18.20 -12.66
C ALA A 57 22.80 -17.35 -13.82
N PRO A 58 22.51 -16.03 -13.85
CA PRO A 58 23.10 -15.12 -14.82
C PRO A 58 24.63 -15.02 -14.65
N THR A 59 25.37 -14.97 -15.74
CA THR A 59 26.78 -14.57 -15.74
C THR A 59 26.92 -13.06 -15.60
N ALA A 60 28.13 -12.52 -15.47
CA ALA A 60 28.37 -11.07 -15.48
C ALA A 60 27.83 -10.41 -16.77
N PHE A 61 27.98 -11.07 -17.93
CA PHE A 61 27.37 -10.63 -19.20
C PHE A 61 25.85 -10.77 -19.16
N GLY A 62 25.33 -11.83 -18.52
CA GLY A 62 23.91 -12.03 -18.30
C GLY A 62 23.29 -10.88 -17.51
N GLU A 63 23.89 -10.51 -16.40
CA GLU A 63 23.42 -9.37 -15.57
C GLU A 63 23.40 -8.06 -16.36
N LEU A 64 24.43 -7.80 -17.18
CA LEU A 64 24.49 -6.62 -18.04
C LEU A 64 23.32 -6.62 -19.04
N VAL A 65 23.15 -7.72 -19.78
CA VAL A 65 22.09 -7.86 -20.80
C VAL A 65 20.70 -7.79 -20.16
N LEU A 66 20.46 -8.47 -19.04
CA LEU A 66 19.19 -8.47 -18.34
C LEU A 66 18.80 -7.07 -17.83
N ARG A 67 19.76 -6.28 -17.37
CA ARG A 67 19.52 -4.89 -16.96
C ARG A 67 19.02 -4.05 -18.12
N HIS A 68 19.69 -4.13 -19.29
CA HIS A 68 19.27 -3.43 -20.49
C HIS A 68 17.97 -3.98 -21.07
N ALA A 69 17.77 -5.31 -21.03
CA ALA A 69 16.55 -5.96 -21.50
C ALA A 69 15.31 -5.47 -20.73
N ARG A 70 15.41 -5.29 -19.39
CA ARG A 70 14.35 -4.66 -18.59
C ARG A 70 14.05 -3.25 -19.08
N GLY A 71 15.05 -2.44 -19.34
CA GLY A 71 14.87 -1.08 -19.88
C GLY A 71 14.16 -1.06 -21.24
N LEU A 72 14.53 -1.95 -22.16
CA LEU A 72 13.90 -2.06 -23.48
C LEU A 72 12.45 -2.54 -23.38
N GLU A 73 12.16 -3.52 -22.52
CA GLU A 73 10.79 -3.98 -22.29
C GLU A 73 9.91 -2.86 -21.71
N LEU A 74 10.46 -2.05 -20.81
CA LEU A 74 9.78 -0.91 -20.25
C LEU A 74 9.50 0.17 -21.31
N SER A 75 10.48 0.46 -22.18
CA SER A 75 10.28 1.41 -23.28
C SER A 75 9.24 0.93 -24.30
N ALA A 76 9.18 -0.37 -24.57
CA ALA A 76 8.14 -0.93 -25.44
C ALA A 76 6.75 -0.80 -24.82
N ARG A 77 6.61 -0.99 -23.51
CA ARG A 77 5.36 -0.77 -22.78
C ARG A 77 4.96 0.71 -22.77
N ASP A 78 5.92 1.62 -22.67
CA ASP A 78 5.65 3.07 -22.73
C ASP A 78 5.14 3.47 -24.11
N LEU A 79 5.74 2.97 -25.19
CA LEU A 79 5.26 3.22 -26.56
C LEU A 79 3.82 2.72 -26.74
N ASP A 80 3.52 1.48 -26.30
CA ASP A 80 2.17 0.93 -26.37
C ASP A 80 1.18 1.81 -25.60
N ARG A 81 1.58 2.28 -24.41
CA ARG A 81 0.79 3.21 -23.61
C ARG A 81 0.55 4.55 -24.32
N GLU A 82 1.58 5.16 -24.92
CA GLU A 82 1.46 6.42 -25.65
C GLU A 82 0.53 6.27 -26.87
N LEU A 83 0.61 5.12 -27.55
CA LEU A 83 -0.33 4.80 -28.63
C LEU A 83 -1.78 4.64 -28.13
N GLN A 84 -1.98 4.04 -26.95
CA GLN A 84 -3.31 3.96 -26.34
C GLN A 84 -3.82 5.32 -25.89
N LEU A 85 -2.94 6.21 -25.42
CA LEU A 85 -3.28 7.61 -25.11
C LEU A 85 -3.83 8.35 -26.34
N ALA A 86 -3.19 8.16 -27.49
CA ALA A 86 -3.62 8.77 -28.75
C ALA A 86 -5.00 8.24 -29.25
N LYS A 87 -5.41 7.05 -28.77
CA LYS A 87 -6.69 6.41 -29.13
C LYS A 87 -7.87 6.73 -28.20
N GLY A 88 -7.63 7.47 -27.12
CA GLY A 88 -8.68 7.89 -26.16
C GLY A 88 -8.85 6.98 -24.94
N LEU A 89 -9.57 7.47 -23.93
CA LEU A 89 -9.73 6.90 -22.59
C LEU A 89 -10.37 5.50 -22.50
N GLU A 90 -10.97 5.02 -23.56
CA GLU A 90 -11.86 3.85 -23.50
C GLU A 90 -11.15 2.51 -23.37
N ILE A 91 -9.85 2.43 -23.71
CA ILE A 91 -9.07 1.19 -23.68
C ILE A 91 -7.69 1.52 -23.11
N GLY A 92 -7.37 1.01 -21.94
CA GLY A 92 -6.06 1.23 -21.32
C GLY A 92 -5.85 0.36 -20.11
N THR A 93 -4.64 0.42 -19.55
CA THR A 93 -4.29 -0.22 -18.27
C THR A 93 -3.82 0.85 -17.30
N LEU A 94 -4.17 0.71 -16.03
CA LEU A 94 -3.68 1.52 -14.94
C LEU A 94 -3.18 0.59 -13.82
N ASN A 95 -1.91 0.71 -13.47
CA ASN A 95 -1.30 -0.02 -12.37
C ASN A 95 -1.01 0.95 -11.23
N VAL A 96 -1.67 0.76 -10.09
CA VAL A 96 -1.53 1.62 -8.91
C VAL A 96 -0.86 0.84 -7.80
N GLY A 97 0.27 1.34 -7.31
CA GLY A 97 0.85 0.88 -6.05
C GLY A 97 0.18 1.58 -4.87
N ALA A 98 -0.03 0.87 -3.78
CA ALA A 98 -0.61 1.47 -2.58
C ALA A 98 0.05 0.92 -1.32
N GLY A 99 0.33 1.80 -0.36
CA GLY A 99 0.64 1.39 1.00
C GLY A 99 -0.59 0.78 1.68
N PRO A 100 -0.41 -0.09 2.70
CA PRO A 100 -1.51 -0.78 3.39
C PRO A 100 -2.61 0.16 3.88
N TRP A 101 -2.25 1.34 4.31
CA TRP A 101 -3.14 2.32 4.94
C TRP A 101 -3.99 3.09 3.92
N GLY A 102 -3.39 3.50 2.79
CA GLY A 102 -4.10 4.21 1.73
C GLY A 102 -4.92 3.28 0.81
N ALA A 103 -4.61 1.96 0.81
CA ALA A 103 -5.17 1.04 -0.17
C ALA A 103 -6.70 0.92 -0.09
N ALA A 104 -7.24 0.65 1.08
CA ALA A 104 -8.68 0.40 1.24
C ALA A 104 -9.52 1.69 1.17
N SER A 105 -9.11 2.71 1.90
CA SER A 105 -9.90 3.93 2.11
C SER A 105 -9.74 4.96 1.00
N MET A 106 -8.57 5.05 0.38
CA MET A 106 -8.29 6.02 -0.68
C MET A 106 -8.32 5.37 -2.07
N VAL A 107 -7.42 4.40 -2.32
CA VAL A 107 -7.25 3.80 -3.65
C VAL A 107 -8.45 2.95 -4.03
N GLY A 108 -8.96 2.11 -3.12
CA GLY A 108 -10.09 1.22 -3.40
C GLY A 108 -11.35 1.98 -3.80
N VAL A 109 -11.70 3.04 -3.06
CA VAL A 109 -12.86 3.89 -3.38
C VAL A 109 -12.67 4.62 -4.70
N THR A 110 -11.47 5.13 -4.95
CA THR A 110 -11.14 5.85 -6.21
C THR A 110 -11.20 4.92 -7.41
N ILE A 111 -10.64 3.71 -7.33
CA ILE A 111 -10.74 2.69 -8.39
C ILE A 111 -12.19 2.27 -8.62
N GLY A 112 -13.00 2.13 -7.56
CA GLY A 112 -14.43 1.85 -7.67
C GLY A 112 -15.17 2.92 -8.48
N LYS A 113 -14.92 4.20 -8.21
CA LYS A 113 -15.47 5.32 -9.00
C LYS A 113 -14.96 5.31 -10.43
N LEU A 114 -13.66 5.08 -10.63
CA LEU A 114 -13.03 5.03 -11.95
C LEU A 114 -13.61 3.91 -12.82
N SER A 115 -13.82 2.73 -12.27
CA SER A 115 -14.37 1.58 -13.00
C SER A 115 -15.84 1.77 -13.42
N ARG A 116 -16.60 2.57 -12.67
CA ARG A 116 -17.96 2.96 -13.07
C ARG A 116 -17.97 3.93 -14.24
N LEU A 117 -17.01 4.85 -14.28
CA LEU A 117 -16.88 5.83 -15.37
C LEU A 117 -16.26 5.22 -16.63
N TYR A 118 -15.34 4.26 -16.46
CA TYR A 118 -14.56 3.65 -17.54
C TYR A 118 -14.60 2.11 -17.44
N PRO A 119 -15.73 1.46 -17.77
CA PRO A 119 -15.91 0.01 -17.55
C PRO A 119 -14.95 -0.89 -18.34
N ARG A 120 -14.35 -0.39 -19.42
CA ARG A 120 -13.40 -1.12 -20.25
C ARG A 120 -11.93 -0.94 -19.81
N LEU A 121 -11.67 -0.05 -18.85
CA LEU A 121 -10.35 0.16 -18.30
C LEU A 121 -9.92 -1.04 -17.45
N ARG A 122 -8.74 -1.57 -17.71
CA ARG A 122 -8.12 -2.59 -16.85
C ARG A 122 -7.30 -1.91 -15.76
N THR A 123 -7.60 -2.24 -14.52
CA THR A 123 -6.87 -1.68 -13.37
C THR A 123 -6.25 -2.80 -12.55
N ARG A 124 -5.01 -2.58 -12.09
CA ARG A 124 -4.32 -3.44 -11.13
C ARG A 124 -3.92 -2.60 -9.92
N VAL A 125 -4.26 -3.05 -8.73
CA VAL A 125 -3.81 -2.45 -7.48
C VAL A 125 -2.80 -3.40 -6.84
N LEU A 126 -1.59 -2.91 -6.62
CA LEU A 126 -0.53 -3.62 -5.90
C LEU A 126 -0.39 -3.03 -4.51
N ILE A 127 -0.69 -3.83 -3.48
CA ILE A 127 -0.50 -3.43 -2.09
C ILE A 127 0.87 -3.93 -1.66
N SER A 128 1.72 -3.03 -1.15
CA SER A 128 3.07 -3.34 -0.69
C SER A 128 3.47 -2.37 0.43
N PRO A 129 4.38 -2.76 1.34
CA PRO A 129 4.96 -1.82 2.29
C PRO A 129 5.52 -0.60 1.57
N TRP A 130 5.36 0.58 2.18
CA TRP A 130 5.77 1.86 1.55
C TRP A 130 7.25 1.88 1.13
N MET A 131 8.13 1.16 1.83
CA MET A 131 9.55 1.04 1.52
C MET A 131 9.84 0.35 0.17
N GLU A 132 8.96 -0.56 -0.27
CA GLU A 132 9.13 -1.31 -1.52
C GLU A 132 8.56 -0.57 -2.74
N LEU A 133 7.57 0.29 -2.52
CA LEU A 133 6.85 0.97 -3.61
C LEU A 133 7.74 1.81 -4.52
N PRO A 134 8.79 2.54 -4.05
CA PRO A 134 9.68 3.28 -4.94
C PRO A 134 10.42 2.39 -5.96
N ALA A 135 10.83 1.19 -5.55
CA ALA A 135 11.44 0.23 -6.46
C ALA A 135 10.44 -0.25 -7.52
N ARG A 136 9.15 -0.41 -7.17
CA ARG A 136 8.07 -0.79 -8.09
C ARG A 136 7.76 0.29 -9.12
N ILE A 137 7.86 1.57 -8.72
CA ILE A 137 7.76 2.70 -9.66
C ILE A 137 8.95 2.71 -10.62
N ARG A 138 10.17 2.57 -10.11
CA ARG A 138 11.39 2.55 -10.93
C ARG A 138 11.44 1.40 -11.92
N SER A 139 10.95 0.22 -11.51
CA SER A 139 10.78 -0.93 -12.39
C SER A 139 9.56 -0.81 -13.32
N ARG A 140 8.79 0.27 -13.20
CA ARG A 140 7.55 0.54 -13.95
C ARG A 140 6.50 -0.58 -13.82
N GLU A 141 6.55 -1.33 -12.74
CA GLU A 141 5.51 -2.30 -12.39
C GLU A 141 4.20 -1.60 -12.04
N VAL A 142 4.30 -0.40 -11.47
CA VAL A 142 3.17 0.50 -11.22
C VAL A 142 3.41 1.85 -11.91
N ASP A 143 2.34 2.51 -12.32
CA ASP A 143 2.37 3.81 -12.99
C ASP A 143 2.51 4.96 -11.99
N LEU A 144 1.89 4.79 -10.84
CA LEU A 144 1.92 5.70 -9.70
C LEU A 144 1.74 4.91 -8.39
N MET A 145 2.13 5.49 -7.27
CA MET A 145 1.85 4.94 -5.94
C MET A 145 1.16 5.97 -5.06
N VAL A 146 0.30 5.47 -4.15
CA VAL A 146 -0.36 6.24 -3.08
C VAL A 146 0.10 5.70 -1.75
N SER A 147 0.93 6.45 -1.03
CA SER A 147 1.50 6.01 0.25
C SER A 147 1.96 7.21 1.07
N ASP A 148 2.53 6.97 2.25
CA ASP A 148 3.34 7.97 2.92
C ASP A 148 4.55 8.34 2.04
N VAL A 149 4.83 9.63 1.95
CA VAL A 149 5.87 10.18 1.03
C VAL A 149 7.06 10.77 1.76
N SER A 150 7.09 10.75 3.09
CA SER A 150 8.13 11.37 3.89
C SER A 150 9.54 10.87 3.55
N GLU A 151 9.68 9.58 3.30
CA GLU A 151 10.97 8.94 3.03
C GLU A 151 11.38 8.99 1.54
N VAL A 152 10.50 9.46 0.66
CA VAL A 152 10.81 9.63 -0.77
C VAL A 152 10.98 11.10 -1.16
N GLN A 153 10.79 12.02 -0.22
CA GLN A 153 11.05 13.44 -0.42
C GLN A 153 12.52 13.66 -0.76
N GLY A 154 12.78 14.51 -1.74
CA GLY A 154 14.15 14.84 -2.18
C GLY A 154 14.76 13.83 -3.14
N GLN A 155 14.11 12.74 -3.49
CA GLN A 155 14.57 11.82 -4.55
C GLN A 155 14.32 12.44 -5.92
N GLU A 156 15.42 12.74 -6.65
CA GLU A 156 15.38 13.53 -7.90
C GLU A 156 14.62 12.85 -9.03
N ASP A 157 14.59 11.53 -9.06
CA ASP A 157 13.91 10.72 -10.07
C ASP A 157 12.39 10.58 -9.83
N LEU A 158 11.90 11.04 -8.67
CA LEU A 158 10.50 10.95 -8.28
C LEU A 158 9.83 12.33 -8.26
N GLU A 159 8.58 12.35 -8.62
CA GLU A 159 7.69 13.51 -8.52
C GLU A 159 6.55 13.20 -7.58
N ILE A 160 6.36 14.05 -6.57
CA ILE A 160 5.39 13.88 -5.51
C ILE A 160 4.30 14.93 -5.65
N THR A 161 3.05 14.48 -5.65
CA THR A 161 1.87 15.32 -5.47
C THR A 161 1.32 15.06 -4.07
N PRO A 162 1.43 16.00 -3.12
CA PRO A 162 0.96 15.79 -1.77
C PRO A 162 -0.57 15.68 -1.72
N LEU A 163 -1.09 14.84 -0.85
CA LEU A 163 -2.47 14.79 -0.44
C LEU A 163 -2.64 15.60 0.87
N MET A 164 -3.88 15.72 1.35
CA MET A 164 -4.16 16.43 2.60
C MET A 164 -3.53 15.69 3.78
N ALA A 165 -3.11 16.44 4.78
CA ALA A 165 -2.60 15.86 6.01
C ALA A 165 -3.77 15.31 6.85
N HIS A 166 -3.65 14.06 7.29
CA HIS A 166 -4.66 13.39 8.12
C HIS A 166 -4.09 13.11 9.50
N ARG A 167 -4.78 13.60 10.54
CA ARG A 167 -4.39 13.37 11.93
C ARG A 167 -4.59 11.91 12.32
N ALA A 168 -3.64 11.36 13.06
CA ALA A 168 -3.71 10.01 13.60
C ALA A 168 -4.10 10.04 15.09
N PHE A 169 -4.91 9.06 15.49
CA PHE A 169 -5.41 8.88 16.85
C PHE A 169 -5.18 7.45 17.31
N VAL A 170 -5.20 7.26 18.61
CA VAL A 170 -5.23 5.93 19.21
C VAL A 170 -6.59 5.31 18.98
N VAL A 171 -6.61 4.12 18.38
CA VAL A 171 -7.82 3.34 18.08
C VAL A 171 -7.73 1.99 18.78
N CYS A 172 -8.81 1.54 19.39
CA CYS A 172 -8.92 0.30 20.14
C CYS A 172 -10.37 -0.26 20.07
N ARG A 173 -10.62 -1.39 20.73
CA ARG A 173 -12.00 -1.90 20.90
C ARG A 173 -12.84 -0.97 21.78
N PRO A 174 -14.18 -0.99 21.68
CA PRO A 174 -15.05 -0.02 22.39
C PRO A 174 -14.98 -0.10 23.91
N ASP A 175 -14.81 -1.28 24.46
CA ASP A 175 -14.71 -1.57 25.89
C ASP A 175 -13.26 -1.73 26.40
N HIS A 176 -12.29 -1.14 25.66
CA HIS A 176 -10.89 -1.13 26.05
C HIS A 176 -10.68 -0.33 27.35
N PRO A 177 -9.75 -0.74 28.26
CA PRO A 177 -9.47 0.01 29.49
C PRO A 177 -9.22 1.49 29.30
N LEU A 178 -8.56 1.91 28.21
CA LEU A 178 -8.31 3.32 27.91
C LEU A 178 -9.59 4.11 27.64
N THR A 179 -10.68 3.49 27.17
CA THR A 179 -11.97 4.20 26.94
C THR A 179 -12.74 4.46 28.24
N GLN A 180 -12.33 3.84 29.35
CA GLN A 180 -12.93 3.99 30.67
C GLN A 180 -12.07 4.87 31.58
N GLN A 181 -10.89 5.30 31.16
CA GLN A 181 -9.95 6.11 31.93
C GLN A 181 -10.19 7.60 31.61
N ASP A 182 -10.30 8.42 32.64
CA ASP A 182 -10.29 9.88 32.52
C ASP A 182 -8.83 10.36 32.38
N GLY A 183 -8.57 11.24 31.42
CA GLY A 183 -7.26 11.86 31.26
C GLY A 183 -6.17 10.90 30.77
N VAL A 184 -6.43 10.20 29.68
CA VAL A 184 -5.44 9.29 29.07
C VAL A 184 -4.19 10.07 28.63
N GLY A 185 -3.04 9.71 29.20
CA GLY A 185 -1.75 10.28 28.86
C GLY A 185 -0.97 9.46 27.82
N ALA A 186 0.02 10.08 27.21
CA ALA A 186 0.84 9.44 26.20
C ALA A 186 1.58 8.17 26.71
N ALA A 187 1.91 8.11 28.02
CA ALA A 187 2.54 6.94 28.61
C ALA A 187 1.58 5.75 28.80
N ASP A 188 0.27 6.00 28.91
CA ASP A 188 -0.71 4.95 29.17
C ASP A 188 -0.85 3.99 27.98
N ILE A 189 -0.66 4.51 26.75
CA ILE A 189 -0.76 3.69 25.53
C ILE A 189 0.30 2.58 25.47
N PHE A 190 1.49 2.79 26.07
CA PHE A 190 2.57 1.80 26.07
C PHE A 190 2.38 0.68 27.11
N ARG A 191 1.30 0.71 27.88
CA ARG A 191 0.87 -0.40 28.74
C ARG A 191 0.16 -1.50 27.96
N PHE A 192 -0.16 -1.25 26.68
CA PHE A 192 -0.90 -2.16 25.81
C PHE A 192 -0.07 -2.50 24.56
N PRO A 193 -0.30 -3.68 23.95
CA PRO A 193 0.36 -4.03 22.70
C PRO A 193 0.04 -3.02 21.61
N LEU A 194 1.06 -2.44 20.98
CA LEU A 194 0.87 -1.57 19.81
C LEU A 194 0.90 -2.41 18.54
N ALA A 195 -0.17 -2.34 17.75
CA ALA A 195 -0.34 -3.07 16.50
C ALA A 195 -0.39 -2.10 15.31
N GLY A 196 0.26 -2.45 14.22
CA GLY A 196 0.25 -1.64 12.99
C GLY A 196 1.23 -2.13 11.93
N PRO A 197 1.25 -1.51 10.75
CA PRO A 197 2.32 -1.71 9.79
C PRO A 197 3.58 -0.97 10.25
N HIS A 198 4.70 -1.20 9.56
CA HIS A 198 5.91 -0.41 9.77
C HIS A 198 5.62 1.07 9.54
N LEU A 199 5.85 1.89 10.56
CA LEU A 199 5.68 3.33 10.50
C LEU A 199 6.93 3.99 9.90
N PRO A 200 6.76 5.08 9.13
CA PRO A 200 7.88 5.93 8.74
C PRO A 200 8.60 6.51 9.96
N GLN A 201 9.91 6.70 9.86
CA GLN A 201 10.74 7.14 11.00
C GLN A 201 10.26 8.46 11.60
N HIS A 202 9.84 9.43 10.76
CA HIS A 202 9.33 10.72 11.24
C HIS A 202 8.09 10.58 12.14
N ALA A 203 7.21 9.60 11.87
CA ALA A 203 6.02 9.34 12.69
C ALA A 203 6.42 8.75 14.05
N VAL A 204 7.37 7.82 14.05
CA VAL A 204 7.96 7.25 15.27
C VAL A 204 8.62 8.34 16.11
N ASP A 205 9.46 9.19 15.51
CA ASP A 205 10.16 10.28 16.19
C ASP A 205 9.18 11.31 16.77
N THR A 206 8.13 11.66 16.02
CA THR A 206 7.09 12.58 16.49
C THR A 206 6.36 12.01 17.71
N MET A 207 5.97 10.75 17.63
CA MET A 207 5.30 10.07 18.73
C MET A 207 6.20 9.97 19.98
N LEU A 208 7.46 9.59 19.81
CA LEU A 208 8.40 9.44 20.90
C LEU A 208 8.86 10.75 21.51
N ARG A 209 8.70 11.89 20.84
CA ARG A 209 9.15 13.21 21.29
C ARG A 209 8.57 13.58 22.65
N HIS A 210 7.31 13.24 22.88
CA HIS A 210 6.58 13.55 24.09
C HIS A 210 6.55 12.40 25.12
N MET A 211 7.32 11.33 24.86
CA MET A 211 7.34 10.13 25.72
C MET A 211 8.40 10.24 26.82
N PRO A 212 8.15 9.62 28.01
CA PRO A 212 9.16 9.45 29.03
C PRO A 212 10.42 8.77 28.50
N VAL A 213 11.59 9.09 29.12
CA VAL A 213 12.89 8.51 28.70
C VAL A 213 12.86 6.98 28.71
N ALA A 214 12.26 6.39 29.74
CA ALA A 214 12.16 4.93 29.87
C ALA A 214 11.41 4.28 28.69
N VAL A 215 10.33 4.92 28.20
CA VAL A 215 9.59 4.45 27.01
C VAL A 215 10.44 4.55 25.77
N ARG A 216 11.15 5.67 25.59
CA ARG A 216 12.04 5.86 24.44
C ARG A 216 13.15 4.82 24.39
N GLU A 217 13.78 4.51 25.51
CA GLU A 217 14.82 3.48 25.59
C GLU A 217 14.25 2.07 25.36
N HIS A 218 13.05 1.80 25.87
CA HIS A 218 12.36 0.53 25.60
C HIS A 218 12.10 0.34 24.11
N VAL A 219 11.57 1.38 23.44
CA VAL A 219 11.28 1.34 21.98
C VAL A 219 12.56 1.17 21.16
N LYS A 220 13.66 1.84 21.54
CA LYS A 220 14.95 1.65 20.86
C LYS A 220 15.48 0.21 20.96
N THR A 221 15.23 -0.47 22.08
CA THR A 221 15.74 -1.81 22.33
C THR A 221 14.85 -2.91 21.75
N HIS A 222 13.53 -2.75 21.83
CA HIS A 222 12.56 -3.81 21.51
C HIS A 222 11.68 -3.49 20.29
N GLY A 223 11.80 -2.28 19.73
CA GLY A 223 10.92 -1.79 18.68
C GLY A 223 9.63 -1.20 19.25
N LEU A 224 8.90 -0.50 18.37
CA LEU A 224 7.66 0.19 18.72
C LEU A 224 6.45 -0.75 18.70
N LEU A 225 6.39 -1.63 17.72
CA LEU A 225 5.22 -2.48 17.46
C LEU A 225 5.39 -3.83 18.13
N SER A 226 4.41 -4.21 18.95
CA SER A 226 4.28 -5.58 19.47
C SER A 226 3.68 -6.53 18.44
N ILE A 227 2.87 -5.99 17.53
CA ILE A 227 2.20 -6.73 16.45
C ILE A 227 2.40 -5.97 15.14
N THR A 228 3.16 -6.56 14.21
CA THR A 228 3.32 -5.99 12.86
C THR A 228 2.30 -6.61 11.91
N CYS A 229 1.50 -5.78 11.25
CA CYS A 229 0.47 -6.23 10.33
C CYS A 229 0.25 -5.23 9.20
N ASP A 230 0.53 -5.66 7.96
CA ASP A 230 0.35 -4.84 6.75
C ASP A 230 -1.05 -4.97 6.10
N SER A 231 -1.97 -5.72 6.70
CA SER A 231 -3.34 -5.85 6.24
C SER A 231 -4.29 -5.02 7.10
N SER A 232 -4.92 -4.00 6.53
CA SER A 232 -5.88 -3.14 7.25
C SER A 232 -7.06 -3.92 7.82
N SER A 233 -7.58 -4.92 7.11
CA SER A 233 -8.69 -5.76 7.58
C SER A 233 -8.28 -6.68 8.74
N VAL A 234 -7.09 -7.28 8.67
CA VAL A 234 -6.54 -8.11 9.76
C VAL A 234 -6.24 -7.25 10.97
N LEU A 235 -5.65 -6.06 10.79
CA LEU A 235 -5.38 -5.14 11.88
C LEU A 235 -6.66 -4.73 12.62
N LYS A 236 -7.72 -4.37 11.90
CA LYS A 236 -9.03 -4.05 12.51
C LYS A 236 -9.60 -5.24 13.30
N ALA A 237 -9.47 -6.45 12.78
CA ALA A 237 -9.89 -7.66 13.51
C ALA A 237 -9.06 -7.92 14.77
N ILE A 238 -7.74 -7.66 14.74
CA ILE A 238 -6.87 -7.72 15.94
C ILE A 238 -7.36 -6.73 16.99
N LEU A 239 -7.59 -5.48 16.62
CA LEU A 239 -8.05 -4.44 17.55
C LEU A 239 -9.41 -4.77 18.16
N ALA A 240 -10.34 -5.28 17.37
CA ALA A 240 -11.69 -5.64 17.85
C ALA A 240 -11.69 -6.83 18.83
N ASN A 241 -10.67 -7.69 18.82
CA ASN A 241 -10.62 -8.93 19.58
C ASN A 241 -9.50 -9.01 20.62
N SER A 242 -8.83 -7.90 20.92
CA SER A 242 -7.73 -7.87 21.91
C SER A 242 -7.62 -6.50 22.60
N ASP A 243 -6.70 -6.41 23.58
CA ASP A 243 -6.30 -5.14 24.18
C ASP A 243 -5.17 -4.45 23.38
N ALA A 244 -4.94 -4.86 22.14
CA ALA A 244 -4.05 -4.12 21.26
C ALA A 244 -4.67 -2.79 20.85
N ILE A 245 -3.81 -1.79 20.72
CA ILE A 245 -4.16 -0.48 20.20
C ILE A 245 -3.42 -0.22 18.89
N SER A 246 -3.90 0.72 18.11
CA SER A 246 -3.18 1.20 16.91
C SER A 246 -3.24 2.72 16.83
N ILE A 247 -2.22 3.32 16.22
CA ILE A 247 -2.21 4.75 15.91
C ILE A 247 -2.49 4.88 14.41
N MET A 248 -3.66 5.39 14.06
CA MET A 248 -4.09 5.46 12.68
C MET A 248 -4.99 6.67 12.41
N SER A 249 -5.01 7.12 11.17
CA SER A 249 -5.89 8.23 10.77
C SER A 249 -7.35 7.81 10.78
N VAL A 250 -8.23 8.74 11.17
CA VAL A 250 -9.68 8.51 11.34
C VAL A 250 -10.31 7.93 10.07
N PHE A 251 -9.92 8.43 8.90
CA PHE A 251 -10.48 7.96 7.63
C PHE A 251 -10.35 6.45 7.38
N MET A 252 -9.40 5.81 8.04
CA MET A 252 -9.17 4.37 7.90
C MET A 252 -10.20 3.54 8.67
N VAL A 253 -10.84 4.13 9.66
CA VAL A 253 -11.76 3.48 10.61
C VAL A 253 -13.10 4.19 10.76
N ILE A 254 -13.44 5.14 9.86
CA ILE A 254 -14.69 5.90 9.92
C ILE A 254 -15.91 4.98 10.05
N LYS A 255 -15.92 3.89 9.26
CA LYS A 255 -17.02 2.92 9.29
C LYS A 255 -17.11 2.23 10.62
N GLU A 256 -16.01 1.68 11.11
CA GLU A 256 -15.95 0.93 12.38
C GLU A 256 -16.25 1.83 13.60
N LEU A 257 -15.85 3.10 13.53
CA LEU A 257 -16.24 4.10 14.55
C LEU A 257 -17.74 4.40 14.51
N GLY A 258 -18.32 4.51 13.31
CA GLY A 258 -19.76 4.73 13.12
C GLY A 258 -20.60 3.53 13.54
N ASP A 259 -20.14 2.32 13.26
CA ASP A 259 -20.82 1.07 13.62
C ASP A 259 -20.63 0.71 15.12
N GLY A 260 -19.67 1.34 15.79
CA GLY A 260 -19.32 1.07 17.19
C GLY A 260 -18.45 -0.18 17.37
N ASP A 261 -17.83 -0.71 16.30
CA ASP A 261 -16.92 -1.85 16.34
C ASP A 261 -15.54 -1.49 16.87
N LEU A 262 -15.14 -0.23 16.71
CA LEU A 262 -13.91 0.36 17.26
C LEU A 262 -14.22 1.68 17.97
N ALA A 263 -13.30 2.10 18.82
CA ALA A 263 -13.32 3.38 19.53
C ALA A 263 -12.03 4.16 19.29
N MET A 264 -12.11 5.48 19.39
CA MET A 264 -11.00 6.41 19.27
C MET A 264 -10.79 7.17 20.58
N ILE A 265 -9.55 7.23 21.06
CA ILE A 265 -9.16 8.03 22.20
C ILE A 265 -8.93 9.45 21.70
N ARG A 266 -9.93 10.34 21.90
CA ARG A 266 -9.95 11.71 21.36
C ARG A 266 -9.10 12.68 22.17
N GLU A 267 -8.99 12.45 23.46
CA GLU A 267 -8.34 13.34 24.42
C GLU A 267 -6.82 13.33 24.27
N LEU A 268 -6.26 12.30 23.64
CA LEU A 268 -4.84 12.13 23.44
C LEU A 268 -4.44 12.50 22.01
N ASP A 269 -3.85 13.68 21.85
CA ASP A 269 -3.21 14.10 20.61
C ASP A 269 -1.70 13.81 20.68
N LEU A 270 -1.24 12.88 19.86
CA LEU A 270 0.17 12.53 19.76
C LEU A 270 0.94 13.40 18.78
N GLY A 271 0.27 14.36 18.11
CA GLY A 271 0.86 15.21 17.07
C GLY A 271 1.25 14.44 15.81
N VAL A 272 0.83 13.20 15.66
CA VAL A 272 1.17 12.36 14.49
C VAL A 272 0.20 12.69 13.35
N GLN A 273 0.78 12.98 12.18
CA GLN A 273 0.05 13.20 10.94
C GLN A 273 0.65 12.33 9.85
N GLY A 274 -0.19 11.68 9.08
CA GLY A 274 0.22 10.97 7.87
C GLY A 274 0.58 11.96 6.76
N GLN A 275 1.76 11.80 6.19
CA GLN A 275 2.22 12.58 5.02
C GLN A 275 1.93 11.79 3.75
N PHE A 276 0.65 11.65 3.41
CA PHE A 276 0.25 10.92 2.22
C PHE A 276 0.48 11.73 0.95
N GLY A 277 0.76 11.04 -0.13
CA GLY A 277 0.90 11.64 -1.45
C GLY A 277 0.85 10.62 -2.56
N VAL A 278 0.76 11.15 -3.77
CA VAL A 278 0.94 10.36 -4.98
C VAL A 278 2.36 10.57 -5.48
N THR A 279 3.07 9.48 -5.73
CA THR A 279 4.42 9.52 -6.30
C THR A 279 4.43 8.86 -7.66
N ARG A 280 5.17 9.44 -8.60
CA ARG A 280 5.40 8.93 -9.96
C ARG A 280 6.83 9.18 -10.41
N LEU A 281 7.27 8.54 -11.49
CA LEU A 281 8.55 8.87 -12.11
C LEU A 281 8.52 10.28 -12.68
N ARG A 282 9.55 11.07 -12.39
CA ARG A 282 9.74 12.40 -12.97
C ARG A 282 9.97 12.31 -14.47
N GLY A 283 9.41 13.27 -15.20
CA GLY A 283 9.55 13.37 -16.66
C GLY A 283 8.74 12.35 -17.44
N ARG A 284 7.91 11.53 -16.77
CA ARG A 284 7.00 10.59 -17.45
C ARG A 284 5.60 11.21 -17.59
N SER A 285 5.08 11.26 -18.80
CA SER A 285 3.71 11.68 -19.05
C SER A 285 2.72 10.73 -18.38
N LEU A 286 1.70 11.28 -17.74
CA LEU A 286 0.61 10.49 -17.19
C LEU A 286 -0.25 9.92 -18.33
N SER A 287 -0.74 8.70 -18.13
CA SER A 287 -1.78 8.18 -19.02
C SER A 287 -3.12 8.85 -18.69
N ALA A 288 -4.01 8.97 -19.67
CA ALA A 288 -5.34 9.52 -19.44
C ALA A 288 -6.11 8.77 -18.30
N PRO A 289 -6.02 7.43 -18.16
CA PRO A 289 -6.51 6.75 -16.97
C PRO A 289 -5.86 7.18 -15.66
N ALA A 290 -4.54 7.45 -15.68
CA ALA A 290 -3.83 7.92 -14.48
C ALA A 290 -4.26 9.35 -14.11
N GLU A 291 -4.45 10.24 -15.08
CA GLU A 291 -4.97 11.60 -14.85
C GLU A 291 -6.39 11.57 -14.29
N ALA A 292 -7.26 10.72 -14.85
CA ALA A 292 -8.61 10.53 -14.35
C ALA A 292 -8.61 9.99 -12.91
N PHE A 293 -7.74 9.03 -12.61
CA PHE A 293 -7.55 8.51 -11.25
C PHE A 293 -7.11 9.60 -10.29
N LEU A 294 -6.10 10.42 -10.65
CA LEU A 294 -5.60 11.50 -9.79
C LEU A 294 -6.67 12.54 -9.48
N LYS A 295 -7.49 12.90 -10.47
CA LYS A 295 -8.61 13.83 -10.29
C LYS A 295 -9.64 13.29 -9.28
N LEU A 296 -10.03 12.03 -9.43
CA LEU A 296 -10.98 11.37 -8.53
C LEU A 296 -10.38 11.16 -7.13
N LEU A 297 -9.09 10.85 -7.04
CA LEU A 297 -8.38 10.71 -5.77
C LEU A 297 -8.34 12.04 -5.01
N ALA A 298 -7.97 13.13 -5.67
CA ALA A 298 -7.94 14.46 -5.04
C ALA A 298 -9.32 14.93 -4.59
N GLU A 299 -10.39 14.60 -5.32
CA GLU A 299 -11.76 14.86 -4.88
C GLU A 299 -12.12 14.04 -3.65
N HIS A 300 -11.77 12.74 -3.65
CA HIS A 300 -12.04 11.85 -2.54
C HIS A 300 -11.27 12.25 -1.27
N ASP A 301 -10.01 12.67 -1.41
CA ASP A 301 -9.15 13.15 -0.34
C ASP A 301 -9.76 14.39 0.36
N ARG A 302 -10.26 15.36 -0.41
CA ARG A 302 -10.99 16.53 0.16
C ARG A 302 -12.24 16.10 0.93
N ASN A 303 -12.99 15.12 0.41
CA ASN A 303 -14.18 14.62 1.10
C ASN A 303 -13.84 13.93 2.43
N ILE A 304 -12.76 13.15 2.46
CA ILE A 304 -12.22 12.52 3.67
C ILE A 304 -11.88 13.61 4.70
N SER A 305 -11.13 14.62 4.31
CA SER A 305 -10.71 15.70 5.21
C SER A 305 -11.91 16.44 5.80
N ALA A 306 -12.95 16.70 5.01
CA ALA A 306 -14.19 17.31 5.50
C ALA A 306 -14.94 16.41 6.50
N MET A 307 -14.96 15.10 6.25
CA MET A 307 -15.56 14.12 7.18
C MET A 307 -14.77 14.02 8.49
N GLU A 308 -13.45 13.99 8.43
CA GLU A 308 -12.60 14.01 9.62
C GLU A 308 -12.84 15.24 10.48
N GLN A 309 -12.88 16.42 9.85
CA GLN A 309 -13.15 17.67 10.57
C GLN A 309 -14.52 17.63 11.26
N SER A 310 -15.55 17.20 10.55
CA SER A 310 -16.90 17.04 11.11
C SER A 310 -16.95 16.10 12.32
N LEU A 311 -16.21 14.99 12.26
CA LEU A 311 -16.13 14.03 13.38
C LEU A 311 -15.39 14.60 14.59
N LEU A 312 -14.36 15.41 14.35
CA LEU A 312 -13.61 16.07 15.43
C LEU A 312 -14.43 17.17 16.08
N ASP A 313 -15.14 17.97 15.29
CA ASP A 313 -16.00 19.07 15.78
C ASP A 313 -17.21 18.55 16.57
N ALA A 314 -17.83 17.45 16.11
CA ALA A 314 -18.95 16.83 16.82
C ALA A 314 -18.57 16.29 18.22
N GLY A 315 -17.29 16.01 18.44
CA GLY A 315 -16.76 15.57 19.75
C GLY A 315 -16.43 16.72 20.71
N ALA A 316 -16.24 17.94 20.20
CA ALA A 316 -15.88 19.10 21.02
C ALA A 316 -17.07 19.71 21.76
N GLY A 317 -18.30 19.36 21.39
CA GLY A 317 -19.54 19.98 21.91
C GLY A 317 -20.37 19.17 22.92
N SER A 318 -19.94 17.95 23.30
CA SER A 318 -20.70 17.13 24.25
C SER A 318 -19.87 16.83 25.50
N PRO A 319 -20.39 17.22 26.71
CA PRO A 319 -19.86 16.68 27.96
C PRO A 319 -20.05 15.14 27.95
N PRO A 320 -19.27 14.36 28.71
CA PRO A 320 -19.38 12.91 28.72
C PRO A 320 -20.79 12.49 29.11
N ALA A 321 -21.60 12.15 28.10
CA ALA A 321 -22.91 11.60 28.34
C ALA A 321 -22.73 10.23 28.98
N SER A 322 -23.24 10.11 30.20
CA SER A 322 -23.43 8.83 30.87
C SER A 322 -24.14 7.84 29.90
N ARG A 323 -23.40 6.87 29.39
CA ARG A 323 -23.88 5.91 28.41
C ARG A 323 -24.97 5.04 29.03
N SER A 324 -26.22 5.31 28.71
CA SER A 324 -27.28 4.32 28.79
C SER A 324 -27.01 3.26 27.71
N ILE A 325 -26.64 2.08 28.16
CA ILE A 325 -26.48 0.90 27.30
C ILE A 325 -27.85 0.51 26.76
N VAL A 326 -28.17 0.90 25.54
CA VAL A 326 -29.31 0.32 24.83
C VAL A 326 -28.94 -1.10 24.43
N ARG A 327 -29.23 -2.06 25.31
CA ARG A 327 -29.25 -3.49 24.98
C ARG A 327 -30.42 -3.73 24.03
N SER A 328 -30.18 -3.84 22.75
CA SER A 328 -31.15 -4.41 21.82
C SER A 328 -31.31 -5.91 22.15
N ARG A 329 -32.39 -6.23 22.87
CA ARG A 329 -32.85 -7.61 23.08
C ARG A 329 -33.19 -8.21 21.72
N ARG A 330 -32.30 -9.05 21.18
CA ARG A 330 -32.69 -10.04 20.17
C ARG A 330 -33.75 -10.97 20.80
N ARG A 331 -35.03 -10.79 20.45
CA ARG A 331 -36.10 -11.75 20.73
C ARG A 331 -35.78 -13.04 19.99
N ARG A 332 -35.37 -14.05 20.72
CA ARG A 332 -35.45 -15.43 20.26
C ARG A 332 -36.94 -15.79 20.20
N GLY A 333 -37.45 -15.92 18.99
CA GLY A 333 -38.78 -16.54 18.77
C GLY A 333 -38.69 -18.01 19.08
N THR A 334 -39.30 -18.42 20.19
CA THR A 334 -39.66 -19.81 20.47
C THR A 334 -40.90 -20.12 19.67
N THR A 335 -40.78 -20.93 18.63
CA THR A 335 -41.90 -21.63 18.02
C THR A 335 -42.22 -22.84 18.90
N GLY A 336 -43.26 -22.71 19.70
CA GLY A 336 -43.94 -23.84 20.35
C GLY A 336 -44.89 -24.51 19.39
N ARG A 337 -44.94 -25.82 19.49
CA ARG A 337 -45.85 -26.76 18.82
C ARG A 337 -47.33 -26.49 19.13
N ALA A 338 -48.15 -26.70 18.18
CA ALA A 338 -49.35 -27.55 18.21
C ALA A 338 -49.61 -28.05 16.79
#